data_dc80901c2abb6be431f009dfdc5822e0
#
_entry.id   dc80901c2abb6be431f009dfdc5822e0
#
_cell.length_a   1.000
_cell.length_b   1.000
_cell.length_c   1.000
_cell.angle_alpha   90.00
_cell.angle_beta   90.00
_cell.angle_gamma   90.00
#
_symmetry.space_group_name_H-M   'P 1'
#
loop_
_entity.id
_entity.type
_entity.pdbx_description
1 polymer ?
#
loop_
_entity_poly.entity_id
_entity_poly.type
_entity_poly.pdbx_seq_one_letter_code
_entity_poly.pdbx_strand_id
1 'polypeptide(L)'
;MTSMNRRPARVPVEQKMPWDTMTCCSTPDSNAPVTDSMRLDITRPDDWHLHLRDGETLASVIGHTAARFARAIVMPNLKPPVATVAQAEAYRERILSSLPAGSDFQPLMTLYLTEDTAPEEIARAKASDAVFAVKYYPAGATTNSQSGVRDLARVNAVLEAMEEHELPLLLHGEVTYADIDIFDRERVFIERHLLPLQARFPGLRMVLEHITTKDAVEFVTAAPSNVAATLTAHHLLLNRNALFEGGIRPHNYCAPILKRETHRQALLQAATSGDTHFFLGTDSAPHAREGKETACGCAGLYTAHAAIELYAEAFEQAGKLENLEAFASFNGPDFYRLPRNTGRIVLERKSWTVPGSYPLAGSAVVPMRAGGAVGWSLVDTDV
;
A
#
# COMPACT_ATOMS: atom_id res chain seq x y z
N MET A 1 21.70 12.30 70.14
CA MET A 1 20.32 12.26 70.61
C MET A 1 19.45 11.83 69.48
N THR A 2 18.98 10.62 69.64
CA THR A 2 17.79 9.89 69.18
C THR A 2 17.47 9.82 67.68
N SER A 3 17.87 8.65 67.14
CA SER A 3 17.38 8.07 65.92
C SER A 3 15.91 7.65 66.07
N MET A 4 15.09 7.89 65.06
CA MET A 4 13.80 7.17 64.91
C MET A 4 13.77 6.48 63.57
N ASN A 5 14.00 5.17 63.65
CA ASN A 5 13.74 4.18 62.62
C ASN A 5 12.22 4.04 62.38
N ARG A 6 11.73 4.31 61.16
CA ARG A 6 10.37 3.84 60.76
C ARG A 6 10.51 2.74 59.73
N ARG A 7 10.06 1.56 60.08
CA ARG A 7 9.89 0.39 59.21
C ARG A 7 8.70 0.62 58.27
N PRO A 8 8.77 0.14 57.01
CA PRO A 8 7.62 0.17 56.12
C PRO A 8 6.61 -0.94 56.45
N ALA A 9 5.33 -0.61 56.31
CA ALA A 9 4.20 -1.50 56.55
C ALA A 9 4.14 -2.62 55.51
N ARG A 10 3.85 -3.86 55.98
CA ARG A 10 3.59 -5.05 55.16
C ARG A 10 2.21 -4.92 54.50
N VAL A 11 2.14 -5.19 53.20
CA VAL A 11 0.92 -5.45 52.46
C VAL A 11 0.54 -6.91 52.63
N PRO A 12 -0.73 -7.25 52.87
CA PRO A 12 -1.17 -8.65 52.99
C PRO A 12 -1.25 -9.32 51.62
N VAL A 13 -0.80 -10.58 51.60
CA VAL A 13 -0.86 -11.51 50.45
C VAL A 13 -2.14 -12.34 50.56
N GLU A 14 -2.74 -12.59 49.41
CA GLU A 14 -3.63 -13.69 49.02
C GLU A 14 -5.08 -13.72 49.52
N GLN A 15 -5.97 -13.53 48.56
CA GLN A 15 -7.22 -14.32 48.51
C GLN A 15 -7.19 -15.17 47.22
N LYS A 16 -7.05 -16.50 47.44
CA LYS A 16 -7.30 -17.55 46.44
C LYS A 16 -8.80 -17.63 46.17
N MET A 17 -9.18 -17.56 44.93
CA MET A 17 -10.52 -17.93 44.46
C MET A 17 -10.56 -19.43 44.10
N PRO A 18 -11.62 -20.16 44.47
CA PRO A 18 -11.72 -21.60 44.24
C PRO A 18 -12.16 -21.89 42.79
N TRP A 19 -11.34 -22.67 42.10
CA TRP A 19 -11.74 -23.39 40.89
C TRP A 19 -12.27 -24.74 41.29
N ASP A 20 -13.60 -24.93 41.28
CA ASP A 20 -14.16 -26.29 41.21
C ASP A 20 -15.56 -26.28 40.59
N THR A 21 -15.69 -27.21 39.65
CA THR A 21 -16.89 -27.84 39.12
C THR A 21 -17.84 -27.01 38.25
N MET A 22 -17.67 -27.12 36.94
CA MET A 22 -18.82 -27.19 36.06
C MET A 22 -18.74 -28.42 35.14
N THR A 23 -19.74 -29.23 35.37
CA THR A 23 -20.02 -30.55 34.83
C THR A 23 -20.30 -30.51 33.33
N CYS A 24 -19.91 -31.57 32.70
CA CYS A 24 -19.96 -31.99 31.33
C CYS A 24 -21.38 -32.05 30.71
N CYS A 25 -21.38 -31.99 29.37
CA CYS A 25 -22.35 -32.51 28.40
C CYS A 25 -23.67 -31.75 28.22
N SER A 26 -23.63 -30.91 27.22
CA SER A 26 -24.74 -30.82 26.24
C SER A 26 -24.14 -30.93 24.83
N THR A 27 -24.55 -31.95 24.06
CA THR A 27 -24.33 -32.11 22.64
C THR A 27 -24.78 -30.87 21.92
N PRO A 28 -23.99 -30.32 20.97
CA PRO A 28 -24.46 -29.17 20.16
C PRO A 28 -25.65 -29.65 19.30
N ASP A 29 -26.76 -28.97 19.44
CA ASP A 29 -27.90 -29.08 18.53
C ASP A 29 -27.42 -28.78 17.11
N SER A 30 -27.56 -29.73 16.21
CA SER A 30 -27.21 -29.65 14.79
C SER A 30 -28.17 -28.80 13.96
N ASN A 31 -28.92 -27.89 14.60
CA ASN A 31 -29.87 -26.98 13.96
C ASN A 31 -29.62 -25.50 14.35
N ALA A 32 -28.34 -25.09 14.41
CA ALA A 32 -28.07 -23.65 14.39
C ALA A 32 -28.44 -23.12 13.00
N PRO A 33 -29.21 -22.02 12.88
CA PRO A 33 -29.49 -21.43 11.59
C PRO A 33 -28.17 -21.10 10.92
N VAL A 34 -28.03 -21.47 9.64
CA VAL A 34 -26.94 -20.97 8.77
C VAL A 34 -27.04 -19.45 8.84
N THR A 35 -26.19 -18.83 9.63
CA THR A 35 -26.05 -17.37 9.65
C THR A 35 -25.59 -17.01 8.26
N ASP A 36 -26.44 -16.30 7.53
CA ASP A 36 -26.13 -15.74 6.22
C ASP A 36 -24.79 -15.01 6.36
N SER A 37 -23.74 -15.57 5.78
CA SER A 37 -22.40 -14.99 5.93
C SER A 37 -22.43 -13.63 5.23
N MET A 38 -22.01 -12.57 5.90
CA MET A 38 -21.98 -11.23 5.33
C MET A 38 -21.16 -11.26 4.03
N ARG A 39 -21.75 -10.78 2.95
CA ARG A 39 -21.12 -10.67 1.63
C ARG A 39 -21.06 -9.23 1.19
N LEU A 40 -19.96 -8.85 0.57
CA LEU A 40 -19.76 -7.58 -0.13
C LEU A 40 -19.60 -7.90 -1.61
N ASP A 41 -20.55 -7.44 -2.41
CA ASP A 41 -20.46 -7.46 -3.86
C ASP A 41 -20.11 -6.05 -4.33
N ILE A 42 -18.90 -5.87 -4.84
CA ILE A 42 -18.35 -4.58 -5.25
C ILE A 42 -17.83 -4.62 -6.69
N THR A 43 -17.81 -3.48 -7.35
CA THR A 43 -17.11 -3.32 -8.62
C THR A 43 -15.66 -3.76 -8.46
N ARG A 44 -15.15 -4.58 -9.39
CA ARG A 44 -13.77 -5.07 -9.36
C ARG A 44 -12.80 -3.90 -9.27
N PRO A 45 -11.97 -3.82 -8.22
CA PRO A 45 -11.14 -2.67 -7.95
C PRO A 45 -9.93 -2.56 -8.88
N ASP A 46 -9.27 -1.41 -8.82
CA ASP A 46 -7.95 -1.17 -9.39
C ASP A 46 -6.92 -0.96 -8.27
N ASP A 47 -5.67 -1.37 -8.51
CA ASP A 47 -4.55 -1.11 -7.62
C ASP A 47 -3.69 0.04 -8.16
N TRP A 48 -3.71 1.19 -7.50
CA TRP A 48 -3.04 2.39 -7.98
C TRP A 48 -1.58 2.50 -7.56
N HIS A 49 -1.02 1.43 -6.96
CA HIS A 49 0.40 1.35 -6.63
C HIS A 49 0.86 -0.10 -6.42
N LEU A 50 1.58 -0.68 -7.35
CA LEU A 50 1.97 -2.09 -7.32
C LEU A 50 3.41 -2.32 -7.79
N HIS A 51 4.17 -3.15 -7.07
CA HIS A 51 5.47 -3.66 -7.49
C HIS A 51 5.37 -5.13 -7.93
N LEU A 52 5.55 -5.39 -9.20
CA LEU A 52 5.55 -6.76 -9.76
C LEU A 52 6.94 -7.38 -9.86
N ARG A 53 8.00 -6.56 -9.82
CA ARG A 53 9.37 -7.01 -10.15
C ARG A 53 9.46 -7.49 -11.60
N ASP A 54 10.36 -8.43 -11.92
CA ASP A 54 10.55 -8.94 -13.27
C ASP A 54 10.94 -10.43 -13.25
N GLY A 55 10.95 -11.10 -14.41
CA GLY A 55 11.35 -12.49 -14.58
C GLY A 55 10.54 -13.48 -13.73
N GLU A 56 11.21 -14.43 -13.11
CA GLU A 56 10.58 -15.47 -12.28
C GLU A 56 9.83 -14.91 -11.06
N THR A 57 10.29 -13.78 -10.51
CA THR A 57 9.60 -13.10 -9.41
C THR A 57 8.23 -12.58 -9.84
N LEU A 58 8.16 -11.94 -11.02
CA LEU A 58 6.90 -11.49 -11.62
C LEU A 58 5.92 -12.67 -11.80
N ALA A 59 6.38 -13.76 -12.41
CA ALA A 59 5.56 -14.95 -12.62
C ALA A 59 5.02 -15.56 -11.30
N SER A 60 5.79 -15.44 -10.22
CA SER A 60 5.40 -15.95 -8.90
C SER A 60 4.28 -15.15 -8.22
N VAL A 61 4.13 -13.85 -8.53
CA VAL A 61 3.24 -12.95 -7.76
C VAL A 61 2.05 -12.40 -8.53
N ILE A 62 2.13 -12.35 -9.87
CA ILE A 62 1.11 -11.70 -10.71
C ILE A 62 -0.29 -12.30 -10.53
N GLY A 63 -0.39 -13.61 -10.32
CA GLY A 63 -1.66 -14.30 -10.13
C GLY A 63 -2.47 -13.80 -8.92
N HIS A 64 -1.80 -13.43 -7.82
CA HIS A 64 -2.50 -12.90 -6.65
C HIS A 64 -3.14 -11.54 -6.92
N THR A 65 -2.45 -10.67 -7.67
CA THR A 65 -2.99 -9.37 -8.07
C THR A 65 -4.10 -9.51 -9.10
N ALA A 66 -3.86 -10.32 -10.16
CA ALA A 66 -4.80 -10.51 -11.26
C ALA A 66 -6.14 -11.13 -10.81
N ALA A 67 -6.13 -11.93 -9.74
CA ALA A 67 -7.35 -12.49 -9.15
C ALA A 67 -8.24 -11.43 -8.48
N ARG A 68 -7.69 -10.28 -8.05
CA ARG A 68 -8.39 -9.27 -7.25
C ARG A 68 -8.69 -7.99 -8.01
N PHE A 69 -7.75 -7.56 -8.84
CA PHE A 69 -7.79 -6.26 -9.50
C PHE A 69 -8.00 -6.41 -11.00
N ALA A 70 -8.73 -5.45 -11.59
CA ALA A 70 -8.88 -5.38 -13.04
C ALA A 70 -7.64 -4.74 -13.68
N ARG A 71 -7.09 -3.71 -13.02
CA ARG A 71 -5.93 -2.94 -13.48
C ARG A 71 -5.00 -2.65 -12.31
N ALA A 72 -3.74 -2.36 -12.62
CA ALA A 72 -2.84 -1.76 -11.64
C ALA A 72 -1.85 -0.78 -12.27
N ILE A 73 -1.56 0.31 -11.55
CA ILE A 73 -0.41 1.17 -11.82
C ILE A 73 0.85 0.43 -11.38
N VAL A 74 1.71 0.08 -12.34
CA VAL A 74 2.91 -0.71 -12.11
C VAL A 74 4.11 0.19 -11.91
N MET A 75 4.79 0.04 -10.77
CA MET A 75 5.96 0.85 -10.42
C MET A 75 7.19 0.49 -11.25
N PRO A 76 7.97 1.51 -11.67
CA PRO A 76 9.02 1.37 -12.68
C PRO A 76 10.41 1.07 -12.10
N ASN A 77 10.57 0.87 -10.78
CA ASN A 77 11.85 0.77 -10.08
C ASN A 77 12.51 -0.61 -10.20
N LEU A 78 12.67 -1.07 -11.43
CA LEU A 78 13.46 -2.26 -11.76
C LEU A 78 14.97 -1.95 -11.75
N LYS A 79 15.81 -2.93 -12.14
CA LYS A 79 17.24 -2.78 -12.43
C LYS A 79 17.53 -3.33 -13.82
N PRO A 80 17.81 -2.45 -14.81
CA PRO A 80 17.70 -0.98 -14.78
C PRO A 80 16.26 -0.48 -14.61
N PRO A 81 16.06 0.80 -14.22
CA PRO A 81 14.72 1.36 -14.08
C PRO A 81 14.05 1.54 -15.46
N VAL A 82 12.72 1.50 -15.47
CA VAL A 82 11.89 1.73 -16.67
C VAL A 82 11.73 3.25 -16.83
N ALA A 83 12.60 3.88 -17.61
CA ALA A 83 12.67 5.33 -17.75
C ALA A 83 12.17 5.86 -19.11
N THR A 84 11.86 4.97 -20.06
CA THR A 84 11.38 5.33 -21.40
C THR A 84 10.12 4.54 -21.79
N VAL A 85 9.37 5.09 -22.75
CA VAL A 85 8.16 4.44 -23.30
C VAL A 85 8.49 3.05 -23.85
N ALA A 86 9.55 2.92 -24.63
CA ALA A 86 9.96 1.62 -25.19
C ALA A 86 10.25 0.58 -24.09
N GLN A 87 10.87 1.01 -22.97
CA GLN A 87 11.11 0.12 -21.84
C GLN A 87 9.80 -0.25 -21.11
N ALA A 88 8.87 0.71 -20.99
CA ALA A 88 7.57 0.47 -20.39
C ALA A 88 6.73 -0.51 -21.22
N GLU A 89 6.70 -0.36 -22.52
CA GLU A 89 6.04 -1.30 -23.44
C GLU A 89 6.64 -2.71 -23.37
N ALA A 90 7.97 -2.80 -23.40
CA ALA A 90 8.66 -4.08 -23.26
C ALA A 90 8.41 -4.75 -21.90
N TYR A 91 8.27 -3.96 -20.82
CA TYR A 91 7.93 -4.49 -19.50
C TYR A 91 6.45 -4.92 -19.45
N ARG A 92 5.55 -4.14 -20.06
CA ARG A 92 4.14 -4.50 -20.20
C ARG A 92 3.96 -5.86 -20.89
N GLU A 93 4.67 -6.12 -21.98
CA GLU A 93 4.61 -7.40 -22.69
C GLU A 93 5.07 -8.58 -21.79
N ARG A 94 6.11 -8.39 -20.98
CA ARG A 94 6.54 -9.43 -20.01
C ARG A 94 5.49 -9.69 -18.94
N ILE A 95 4.80 -8.66 -18.47
CA ILE A 95 3.70 -8.80 -17.51
C ILE A 95 2.55 -9.58 -18.14
N LEU A 96 2.10 -9.18 -19.33
CA LEU A 96 1.01 -9.82 -20.04
C LEU A 96 1.30 -11.29 -20.33
N SER A 97 2.54 -11.61 -20.73
CA SER A 97 2.98 -12.98 -20.98
C SER A 97 3.05 -13.86 -19.72
N SER A 98 3.07 -13.25 -18.54
CA SER A 98 3.14 -13.94 -17.24
C SER A 98 1.78 -14.11 -16.57
N LEU A 99 0.72 -13.57 -17.17
CA LEU A 99 -0.63 -13.68 -16.61
C LEU A 99 -1.15 -15.12 -16.63
N PRO A 100 -1.96 -15.52 -15.64
CA PRO A 100 -2.72 -16.76 -15.70
C PRO A 100 -3.59 -16.81 -16.95
N ALA A 101 -3.80 -18.02 -17.49
CA ALA A 101 -4.66 -18.21 -18.65
C ALA A 101 -6.08 -17.68 -18.39
N GLY A 102 -6.63 -16.93 -19.34
CA GLY A 102 -7.96 -16.32 -19.21
C GLY A 102 -8.01 -15.04 -18.37
N SER A 103 -6.89 -14.55 -17.83
CA SER A 103 -6.86 -13.29 -17.10
C SER A 103 -7.03 -12.09 -18.03
N ASP A 104 -7.92 -11.17 -17.66
CA ASP A 104 -8.17 -9.89 -18.33
C ASP A 104 -7.47 -8.70 -17.64
N PHE A 105 -6.59 -8.98 -16.69
CA PHE A 105 -5.84 -7.95 -15.94
C PHE A 105 -5.01 -7.05 -16.88
N GLN A 106 -5.09 -5.74 -16.64
CA GLN A 106 -4.40 -4.74 -17.45
C GLN A 106 -3.34 -3.98 -16.64
N PRO A 107 -2.04 -4.12 -16.95
CA PRO A 107 -1.00 -3.30 -16.36
C PRO A 107 -0.99 -1.90 -16.98
N LEU A 108 -1.09 -0.87 -16.13
CA LEU A 108 -0.94 0.54 -16.45
C LEU A 108 0.48 0.95 -16.10
N MET A 109 1.31 1.21 -17.12
CA MET A 109 2.74 1.41 -16.92
C MET A 109 3.06 2.82 -16.45
N THR A 110 4.20 2.96 -15.77
CA THR A 110 4.75 4.25 -15.36
C THR A 110 6.20 4.38 -15.82
N LEU A 111 6.65 5.63 -16.01
CA LEU A 111 8.05 5.93 -16.23
C LEU A 111 8.74 6.33 -14.94
N TYR A 112 9.96 5.91 -14.78
CA TYR A 112 10.84 6.32 -13.68
C TYR A 112 11.42 7.71 -13.99
N LEU A 113 11.07 8.73 -13.21
CA LEU A 113 11.63 10.07 -13.35
C LEU A 113 13.10 10.09 -12.92
N THR A 114 13.97 10.50 -13.81
CA THR A 114 15.41 10.72 -13.55
C THR A 114 15.77 12.16 -13.89
N GLU A 115 16.96 12.62 -13.46
CA GLU A 115 17.47 13.93 -13.85
C GLU A 115 17.85 14.03 -15.34
N ASP A 116 17.93 12.88 -16.04
CA ASP A 116 18.22 12.78 -17.48
C ASP A 116 16.95 12.61 -18.33
N THR A 117 15.75 12.57 -17.69
CA THR A 117 14.49 12.47 -18.43
C THR A 117 14.28 13.71 -19.30
N ALA A 118 14.07 13.52 -20.61
CA ALA A 118 13.82 14.61 -21.53
C ALA A 118 12.31 14.96 -21.59
N PRO A 119 11.92 16.25 -21.74
CA PRO A 119 10.52 16.65 -21.89
C PRO A 119 9.82 15.95 -23.07
N GLU A 120 10.54 15.64 -24.15
CA GLU A 120 10.01 14.93 -25.32
C GLU A 120 9.57 13.50 -24.98
N GLU A 121 10.16 12.89 -23.93
CA GLU A 121 9.71 11.57 -23.48
C GLU A 121 8.31 11.63 -22.86
N ILE A 122 7.94 12.76 -22.24
CA ILE A 122 6.60 13.00 -21.71
C ILE A 122 5.56 13.04 -22.83
N ALA A 123 5.88 13.74 -23.94
CA ALA A 123 5.01 13.76 -25.11
C ALA A 123 4.83 12.35 -25.72
N ARG A 124 5.91 11.55 -25.78
CA ARG A 124 5.84 10.14 -26.22
C ARG A 124 5.01 9.30 -25.25
N ALA A 125 5.19 9.49 -23.96
CA ALA A 125 4.43 8.79 -22.92
C ALA A 125 2.93 9.07 -23.04
N LYS A 126 2.56 10.33 -23.26
CA LYS A 126 1.15 10.73 -23.46
C LYS A 126 0.54 10.13 -24.74
N ALA A 127 1.34 9.93 -25.78
CA ALA A 127 0.90 9.32 -27.04
C ALA A 127 0.85 7.79 -26.99
N SER A 128 1.42 7.15 -25.95
CA SER A 128 1.41 5.69 -25.75
C SER A 128 0.16 5.24 -25.02
N ASP A 129 -0.44 4.14 -25.46
CA ASP A 129 -1.55 3.47 -24.74
C ASP A 129 -1.08 2.66 -23.51
N ALA A 130 0.23 2.60 -23.27
CA ALA A 130 0.81 1.81 -22.18
C ALA A 130 1.13 2.65 -20.94
N VAL A 131 1.50 3.95 -21.11
CA VAL A 131 2.01 4.78 -20.02
C VAL A 131 0.93 5.73 -19.49
N PHE A 132 0.70 5.69 -18.18
CA PHE A 132 -0.37 6.43 -17.52
C PHE A 132 0.11 7.49 -16.54
N ALA A 133 1.38 7.43 -16.10
CA ALA A 133 1.96 8.39 -15.16
C ALA A 133 3.49 8.33 -15.17
N VAL A 134 4.11 9.29 -14.46
CA VAL A 134 5.55 9.31 -14.19
C VAL A 134 5.76 9.23 -12.69
N LYS A 135 6.63 8.32 -12.23
CA LYS A 135 6.94 8.10 -10.82
C LYS A 135 8.23 8.81 -10.41
N TYR A 136 8.11 9.68 -9.44
CA TYR A 136 9.21 10.33 -8.74
C TYR A 136 9.65 9.51 -7.53
N TYR A 137 10.95 9.25 -7.44
CA TYR A 137 11.63 8.77 -6.25
C TYR A 137 12.70 9.77 -5.84
N PRO A 138 12.78 10.18 -4.56
CA PRO A 138 13.99 10.81 -4.04
C PRO A 138 15.16 9.81 -4.11
N ALA A 139 16.34 10.26 -4.53
CA ALA A 139 17.49 9.38 -4.64
C ALA A 139 17.83 8.73 -3.29
N GLY A 140 17.83 7.39 -3.26
CA GLY A 140 18.17 6.59 -2.07
C GLY A 140 17.04 6.45 -1.03
N ALA A 141 15.80 6.88 -1.32
CA ALA A 141 14.69 6.80 -0.36
C ALA A 141 14.20 5.37 -0.09
N THR A 142 14.20 4.52 -1.09
CA THR A 142 13.66 3.16 -1.03
C THR A 142 14.42 2.19 -1.94
N THR A 143 13.95 0.97 -2.05
CA THR A 143 14.54 -0.08 -2.90
C THR A 143 14.63 0.37 -4.36
N ASN A 144 15.81 0.23 -4.97
CA ASN A 144 16.12 0.61 -6.37
C ASN A 144 15.85 2.10 -6.68
N SER A 145 16.03 3.00 -5.71
CA SER A 145 15.84 4.44 -5.91
C SER A 145 17.14 5.24 -6.10
N GLN A 146 18.27 4.58 -6.34
CA GLN A 146 19.58 5.23 -6.53
C GLN A 146 19.62 6.18 -7.75
N SER A 147 18.85 5.84 -8.80
CA SER A 147 18.70 6.66 -10.01
C SER A 147 17.64 7.76 -9.87
N GLY A 148 17.04 7.92 -8.69
CA GLY A 148 16.02 8.93 -8.41
C GLY A 148 16.56 10.36 -8.48
N VAL A 149 15.65 11.30 -8.39
CA VAL A 149 15.94 12.73 -8.46
C VAL A 149 16.55 13.21 -7.15
N ARG A 150 17.68 13.91 -7.22
CA ARG A 150 18.33 14.53 -6.05
C ARG A 150 17.82 15.95 -5.81
N ASP A 151 17.52 16.66 -6.89
CA ASP A 151 17.02 18.03 -6.85
C ASP A 151 15.86 18.21 -7.84
N LEU A 152 14.65 18.47 -7.30
CA LEU A 152 13.44 18.71 -8.11
C LEU A 152 13.57 19.87 -9.06
N ALA A 153 14.44 20.86 -8.77
CA ALA A 153 14.67 21.97 -9.69
C ALA A 153 15.28 21.54 -11.03
N ARG A 154 15.99 20.42 -11.07
CA ARG A 154 16.61 19.91 -12.30
C ARG A 154 15.62 19.30 -13.29
N VAL A 155 14.45 18.92 -12.82
CA VAL A 155 13.40 18.29 -13.65
C VAL A 155 12.24 19.24 -13.96
N ASN A 156 12.39 20.55 -13.74
CA ASN A 156 11.32 21.52 -13.94
C ASN A 156 10.75 21.49 -15.37
N ALA A 157 11.60 21.40 -16.40
CA ALA A 157 11.14 21.34 -17.80
C ALA A 157 10.31 20.05 -18.07
N VAL A 158 10.63 18.94 -17.38
CA VAL A 158 9.85 17.71 -17.47
C VAL A 158 8.51 17.89 -16.79
N LEU A 159 8.47 18.55 -15.62
CA LEU A 159 7.23 18.83 -14.89
C LEU A 159 6.32 19.79 -15.65
N GLU A 160 6.89 20.80 -16.34
CA GLU A 160 6.16 21.68 -17.27
C GLU A 160 5.51 20.87 -18.40
N ALA A 161 6.27 19.96 -19.03
CA ALA A 161 5.74 19.07 -20.07
C ALA A 161 4.66 18.12 -19.51
N MET A 162 4.82 17.61 -18.28
CA MET A 162 3.80 16.76 -17.63
C MET A 162 2.50 17.53 -17.37
N GLU A 163 2.58 18.80 -16.94
CA GLU A 163 1.42 19.67 -16.76
C GLU A 163 0.73 19.93 -18.10
N GLU A 164 1.49 20.30 -19.15
CA GLU A 164 0.98 20.56 -20.50
C GLU A 164 0.30 19.34 -21.13
N HIS A 165 0.90 18.15 -20.99
CA HIS A 165 0.37 16.90 -21.52
C HIS A 165 -0.62 16.19 -20.60
N GLU A 166 -0.96 16.79 -19.47
CA GLU A 166 -1.86 16.20 -18.47
C GLU A 166 -1.43 14.78 -18.03
N LEU A 167 -0.13 14.53 -17.88
CA LEU A 167 0.41 13.25 -17.40
C LEU A 167 0.66 13.32 -15.89
N PRO A 168 0.02 12.48 -15.05
CA PRO A 168 0.14 12.57 -13.60
C PRO A 168 1.55 12.30 -13.08
N LEU A 169 1.94 13.03 -12.01
CA LEU A 169 3.15 12.80 -11.23
C LEU A 169 2.81 11.98 -9.97
N LEU A 170 3.43 10.83 -9.82
CA LEU A 170 3.29 9.96 -8.63
C LEU A 170 4.51 10.14 -7.74
N LEU A 171 4.32 10.51 -6.48
CA LEU A 171 5.36 10.98 -5.59
C LEU A 171 5.61 9.99 -4.44
N HIS A 172 6.83 9.45 -4.34
CA HIS A 172 7.31 8.92 -3.07
C HIS A 172 7.70 10.12 -2.19
N GLY A 173 6.84 10.47 -1.24
CA GLY A 173 6.86 11.73 -0.53
C GLY A 173 7.77 11.74 0.71
N GLU A 174 9.06 11.43 0.59
CA GLU A 174 10.01 11.49 1.70
C GLU A 174 11.27 12.28 1.33
N VAL A 175 11.82 13.02 2.31
CA VAL A 175 13.18 13.55 2.19
C VAL A 175 14.20 12.49 2.62
N THR A 176 15.44 12.60 2.08
CA THR A 176 16.54 11.66 2.39
C THR A 176 17.68 12.34 3.18
N TYR A 177 17.42 13.50 3.79
CA TYR A 177 18.41 14.24 4.57
C TYR A 177 18.78 13.48 5.84
N ALA A 178 20.09 13.38 6.13
CA ALA A 178 20.60 12.56 7.23
C ALA A 178 20.26 13.13 8.62
N ASP A 179 19.97 14.43 8.72
CA ASP A 179 19.61 15.14 9.93
C ASP A 179 18.09 15.11 10.23
N ILE A 180 17.29 14.56 9.32
CA ILE A 180 15.83 14.43 9.52
C ILE A 180 15.49 13.04 10.03
N ASP A 181 14.76 12.98 11.14
CA ASP A 181 14.23 11.75 11.71
C ASP A 181 13.38 10.99 10.66
N ILE A 182 13.59 9.70 10.56
CA ILE A 182 12.90 8.84 9.59
C ILE A 182 11.37 8.92 9.71
N PHE A 183 10.84 9.23 10.90
CA PHE A 183 9.40 9.37 11.13
C PHE A 183 8.85 10.74 10.69
N ASP A 184 9.73 11.74 10.45
CA ASP A 184 9.35 13.10 10.04
C ASP A 184 9.58 13.37 8.54
N ARG A 185 10.19 12.44 7.81
CA ARG A 185 10.59 12.60 6.40
C ARG A 185 9.45 13.01 5.47
N GLU A 186 8.26 12.44 5.66
CA GLU A 186 7.07 12.76 4.84
C GLU A 186 6.58 14.18 5.12
N ARG A 187 6.46 14.58 6.39
CA ARG A 187 6.07 15.93 6.78
C ARG A 187 7.03 16.98 6.21
N VAL A 188 8.34 16.75 6.36
CA VAL A 188 9.37 17.65 5.83
C VAL A 188 9.34 17.72 4.30
N PHE A 189 9.03 16.62 3.61
CA PHE A 189 8.84 16.60 2.16
C PHE A 189 7.65 17.48 1.74
N ILE A 190 6.53 17.38 2.43
CA ILE A 190 5.36 18.23 2.17
C ILE A 190 5.72 19.71 2.31
N GLU A 191 6.34 20.07 3.42
CA GLU A 191 6.68 21.46 3.74
C GLU A 191 7.71 22.07 2.76
N ARG A 192 8.78 21.32 2.45
CA ARG A 192 9.93 21.85 1.70
C ARG A 192 9.85 21.65 0.19
N HIS A 193 9.10 20.65 -0.27
CA HIS A 193 9.08 20.26 -1.68
C HIS A 193 7.67 20.25 -2.28
N LEU A 194 6.69 19.63 -1.65
CA LEU A 194 5.38 19.44 -2.25
C LEU A 194 4.56 20.73 -2.34
N LEU A 195 4.53 21.53 -1.26
CA LEU A 195 3.86 22.84 -1.28
C LEU A 195 4.45 23.81 -2.34
N PRO A 196 5.78 23.98 -2.45
CA PRO A 196 6.38 24.77 -3.53
C PRO A 196 6.10 24.20 -4.92
N LEU A 197 6.11 22.86 -5.08
CA LEU A 197 5.83 22.19 -6.33
C LEU A 197 4.40 22.47 -6.81
N GLN A 198 3.42 22.31 -5.91
CA GLN A 198 2.01 22.58 -6.20
C GLN A 198 1.77 24.06 -6.56
N ALA A 199 2.43 24.98 -5.84
CA ALA A 199 2.32 26.41 -6.15
C ALA A 199 2.92 26.75 -7.51
N ARG A 200 3.99 26.07 -7.94
CA ARG A 200 4.67 26.29 -9.21
C ARG A 200 3.92 25.66 -10.40
N PHE A 201 3.33 24.48 -10.21
CA PHE A 201 2.63 23.71 -11.23
C PHE A 201 1.18 23.44 -10.80
N PRO A 202 0.32 24.48 -10.77
CA PRO A 202 -1.03 24.36 -10.19
C PRO A 202 -1.97 23.47 -11.03
N GLY A 203 -1.68 23.24 -12.29
CA GLY A 203 -2.44 22.36 -13.20
C GLY A 203 -1.94 20.91 -13.21
N LEU A 204 -0.74 20.64 -12.66
CA LEU A 204 -0.18 19.29 -12.66
C LEU A 204 -0.99 18.36 -11.74
N ARG A 205 -1.45 17.24 -12.29
CA ARG A 205 -2.07 16.20 -11.46
C ARG A 205 -1.01 15.46 -10.66
N MET A 206 -1.18 15.37 -9.34
CA MET A 206 -0.22 14.76 -8.42
C MET A 206 -0.89 13.73 -7.53
N VAL A 207 -0.22 12.60 -7.34
CA VAL A 207 -0.61 11.59 -6.33
C VAL A 207 0.52 11.46 -5.32
N LEU A 208 0.25 11.83 -4.07
CA LEU A 208 1.12 11.52 -2.95
C LEU A 208 0.91 10.06 -2.57
N GLU A 209 1.86 9.21 -2.95
CA GLU A 209 1.71 7.77 -2.85
C GLU A 209 1.91 7.27 -1.42
N HIS A 210 1.16 6.19 -1.03
CA HIS A 210 1.32 5.44 0.22
C HIS A 210 1.57 6.33 1.44
N ILE A 211 0.73 7.38 1.60
CA ILE A 211 0.89 8.35 2.70
C ILE A 211 0.82 7.67 4.07
N THR A 212 1.57 8.21 5.03
CA THR A 212 1.75 7.58 6.33
C THR A 212 1.49 8.51 7.51
N THR A 213 1.29 9.80 7.30
CA THR A 213 1.15 10.80 8.36
C THR A 213 -0.19 11.52 8.35
N LYS A 214 -0.58 12.03 9.51
CA LYS A 214 -1.71 12.96 9.64
C LYS A 214 -1.46 14.24 8.83
N ASP A 215 -0.21 14.69 8.77
CA ASP A 215 0.20 15.88 8.02
C ASP A 215 -0.12 15.72 6.52
N ALA A 216 0.13 14.52 5.96
CA ALA A 216 -0.21 14.20 4.58
C ALA A 216 -1.73 14.17 4.36
N VAL A 217 -2.50 13.62 5.31
CA VAL A 217 -3.96 13.63 5.25
C VAL A 217 -4.48 15.08 5.24
N GLU A 218 -4.00 15.93 6.15
CA GLU A 218 -4.41 17.34 6.24
C GLU A 218 -4.07 18.12 4.96
N PHE A 219 -2.87 17.88 4.40
CA PHE A 219 -2.45 18.48 3.14
C PHE A 219 -3.38 18.07 1.98
N VAL A 220 -3.61 16.78 1.80
CA VAL A 220 -4.39 16.24 0.66
C VAL A 220 -5.87 16.64 0.77
N THR A 221 -6.45 16.59 1.97
CA THR A 221 -7.85 17.03 2.19
C THR A 221 -8.06 18.52 1.86
N ALA A 222 -7.04 19.36 2.09
CA ALA A 222 -7.11 20.79 1.78
C ALA A 222 -6.69 21.13 0.33
N ALA A 223 -6.18 20.16 -0.41
CA ALA A 223 -5.66 20.37 -1.76
C ALA A 223 -6.79 20.48 -2.82
N PRO A 224 -6.51 21.06 -3.99
CA PRO A 224 -7.45 21.05 -5.11
C PRO A 224 -7.61 19.63 -5.70
N SER A 225 -8.66 19.41 -6.47
CA SER A 225 -9.06 18.08 -6.99
C SER A 225 -8.05 17.41 -7.94
N ASN A 226 -7.00 18.12 -8.37
CA ASN A 226 -5.88 17.54 -9.13
C ASN A 226 -4.76 16.97 -8.24
N VAL A 227 -4.94 16.96 -6.91
CA VAL A 227 -4.04 16.31 -5.95
C VAL A 227 -4.79 15.23 -5.22
N ALA A 228 -4.21 14.04 -5.13
CA ALA A 228 -4.79 12.89 -4.46
C ALA A 228 -3.71 12.11 -3.69
N ALA A 229 -4.11 11.07 -2.97
CA ALA A 229 -3.18 10.18 -2.29
C ALA A 229 -3.62 8.72 -2.35
N THR A 230 -2.65 7.80 -2.41
CA THR A 230 -2.88 6.38 -2.18
C THR A 230 -2.69 6.02 -0.70
N LEU A 231 -3.49 5.08 -0.23
CA LEU A 231 -3.43 4.52 1.11
C LEU A 231 -3.28 3.00 1.04
N THR A 232 -2.31 2.46 1.77
CA THR A 232 -2.01 1.02 1.78
C THR A 232 -2.72 0.32 2.92
N ALA A 233 -3.11 -0.94 2.75
CA ALA A 233 -3.73 -1.72 3.80
C ALA A 233 -2.83 -1.86 5.04
N HIS A 234 -1.53 -2.01 4.85
CA HIS A 234 -0.61 -2.15 5.97
C HIS A 234 -0.46 -0.86 6.81
N HIS A 235 -0.51 0.34 6.20
CA HIS A 235 -0.53 1.60 6.95
C HIS A 235 -1.88 1.87 7.65
N LEU A 236 -2.99 1.30 7.15
CA LEU A 236 -4.30 1.37 7.82
C LEU A 236 -4.38 0.42 9.03
N LEU A 237 -3.77 -0.76 8.94
CA LEU A 237 -3.92 -1.84 9.92
C LEU A 237 -2.79 -1.91 10.95
N LEU A 238 -1.58 -1.44 10.62
CA LEU A 238 -0.40 -1.53 11.47
C LEU A 238 0.12 -0.15 11.86
N ASN A 239 0.59 -0.02 13.09
CA ASN A 239 1.40 1.11 13.54
C ASN A 239 2.85 0.64 13.77
N ARG A 240 3.74 1.56 14.13
CA ARG A 240 5.18 1.28 14.30
C ARG A 240 5.52 0.20 15.33
N ASN A 241 4.62 -0.12 16.27
CA ASN A 241 4.85 -1.19 17.24
C ASN A 241 4.98 -2.55 16.55
N ALA A 242 4.29 -2.74 15.41
CA ALA A 242 4.37 -3.97 14.62
C ALA A 242 5.79 -4.30 14.10
N LEU A 243 6.71 -3.31 14.09
CA LEU A 243 8.10 -3.53 13.73
C LEU A 243 8.89 -4.27 14.82
N PHE A 244 8.41 -4.24 16.07
CA PHE A 244 9.17 -4.67 17.26
C PHE A 244 8.39 -5.63 18.16
N GLU A 245 7.20 -6.04 17.80
CA GLU A 245 6.37 -6.93 18.61
C GLU A 245 7.00 -8.32 18.78
N GLY A 246 7.42 -8.63 19.99
CA GLY A 246 8.13 -9.88 20.31
C GLY A 246 9.54 -9.97 19.71
N GLY A 247 10.14 -8.87 19.29
CA GLY A 247 11.44 -8.75 18.66
C GLY A 247 11.39 -7.97 17.34
N ILE A 248 12.47 -7.99 16.56
CA ILE A 248 12.52 -7.32 15.24
C ILE A 248 11.67 -8.11 14.26
N ARG A 249 10.77 -7.40 13.54
CA ARG A 249 9.86 -7.96 12.54
C ARG A 249 10.23 -7.44 11.13
N PRO A 250 11.25 -8.00 10.47
CA PRO A 250 11.73 -7.48 9.20
C PRO A 250 10.66 -7.53 8.09
N HIS A 251 9.72 -8.47 8.15
CA HIS A 251 8.63 -8.59 7.17
C HIS A 251 7.59 -7.47 7.28
N ASN A 252 7.55 -6.71 8.39
CA ASN A 252 6.73 -5.51 8.54
C ASN A 252 7.47 -4.21 8.19
N TYR A 253 8.74 -4.29 7.78
CA TYR A 253 9.52 -3.13 7.37
C TYR A 253 9.16 -2.71 5.94
N CYS A 254 8.75 -1.45 5.78
CA CYS A 254 8.43 -0.78 4.52
C CYS A 254 9.02 0.63 4.47
N ALA A 255 9.02 1.25 3.31
CA ALA A 255 9.36 2.65 3.11
C ALA A 255 8.27 3.31 2.22
N PRO A 256 7.55 4.31 2.76
CA PRO A 256 7.72 4.96 4.08
C PRO A 256 7.42 4.03 5.25
N ILE A 257 8.13 4.27 6.38
CA ILE A 257 8.02 3.41 7.56
C ILE A 257 6.68 3.59 8.27
N LEU A 258 6.18 2.52 8.93
CA LEU A 258 5.00 2.59 9.80
C LEU A 258 5.14 3.68 10.86
N LYS A 259 4.10 4.46 11.08
CA LYS A 259 4.11 5.62 11.98
C LYS A 259 3.42 5.33 13.32
N ARG A 260 3.26 6.36 14.16
CA ARG A 260 2.54 6.29 15.45
C ARG A 260 1.05 5.98 15.22
N GLU A 261 0.39 5.48 16.26
CA GLU A 261 -1.04 5.16 16.24
C GLU A 261 -1.91 6.36 15.86
N THR A 262 -1.54 7.58 16.28
CA THR A 262 -2.26 8.81 15.91
C THR A 262 -2.26 9.08 14.41
N HIS A 263 -1.18 8.76 13.71
CA HIS A 263 -1.11 8.84 12.25
C HIS A 263 -1.95 7.74 11.60
N ARG A 264 -1.81 6.47 12.07
CA ARG A 264 -2.62 5.36 11.56
C ARG A 264 -4.13 5.65 11.64
N GLN A 265 -4.59 6.20 12.77
CA GLN A 265 -5.99 6.58 12.95
C GLN A 265 -6.43 7.66 11.96
N ALA A 266 -5.58 8.68 11.70
CA ALA A 266 -5.87 9.70 10.71
C ALA A 266 -5.97 9.11 9.28
N LEU A 267 -5.07 8.19 8.92
CA LEU A 267 -5.13 7.47 7.64
C LEU A 267 -6.43 6.66 7.51
N LEU A 268 -6.80 5.92 8.56
CA LEU A 268 -8.02 5.10 8.55
C LEU A 268 -9.26 5.99 8.40
N GLN A 269 -9.32 7.11 9.11
CA GLN A 269 -10.40 8.09 8.95
C GLN A 269 -10.47 8.65 7.53
N ALA A 270 -9.32 9.00 6.92
CA ALA A 270 -9.26 9.50 5.55
C ALA A 270 -9.75 8.47 4.54
N ALA A 271 -9.24 7.22 4.61
CA ALA A 271 -9.64 6.14 3.72
C ALA A 271 -11.16 5.88 3.76
N THR A 272 -11.74 5.96 4.97
CA THR A 272 -13.15 5.58 5.20
C THR A 272 -14.12 6.76 5.19
N SER A 273 -13.63 7.99 4.93
CA SER A 273 -14.45 9.22 4.98
C SER A 273 -15.43 9.37 3.81
N GLY A 274 -15.15 8.74 2.68
CA GLY A 274 -15.83 9.00 1.41
C GLY A 274 -15.22 10.17 0.62
N ASP A 275 -14.13 10.78 1.09
CA ASP A 275 -13.40 11.83 0.38
C ASP A 275 -12.71 11.25 -0.87
N THR A 276 -12.99 11.83 -2.03
CA THR A 276 -12.54 11.36 -3.34
C THR A 276 -11.05 11.58 -3.61
N HIS A 277 -10.36 12.33 -2.77
CA HIS A 277 -8.91 12.51 -2.86
C HIS A 277 -8.12 11.26 -2.44
N PHE A 278 -8.76 10.30 -1.75
CA PHE A 278 -8.11 9.10 -1.25
C PHE A 278 -8.60 7.86 -1.98
N PHE A 279 -7.65 7.01 -2.39
CA PHE A 279 -7.97 5.73 -3.03
C PHE A 279 -6.93 4.65 -2.74
N LEU A 280 -7.26 3.43 -3.11
CA LEU A 280 -6.47 2.24 -2.87
C LEU A 280 -5.16 2.26 -3.66
N GLY A 281 -4.04 1.98 -2.99
CA GLY A 281 -2.78 1.61 -3.61
C GLY A 281 -2.09 0.63 -2.67
N THR A 282 -1.87 -0.61 -3.10
CA THR A 282 -1.42 -1.66 -2.18
C THR A 282 0.00 -1.48 -1.72
N ASP A 283 0.86 -0.90 -2.56
CA ASP A 283 2.32 -0.95 -2.40
C ASP A 283 2.80 -2.38 -2.06
N SER A 284 2.13 -3.38 -2.65
CA SER A 284 2.59 -4.76 -2.50
C SER A 284 3.95 -4.90 -3.15
N ALA A 285 4.96 -5.15 -2.32
CA ALA A 285 6.36 -5.14 -2.72
C ALA A 285 7.04 -6.45 -2.32
N PRO A 286 7.01 -7.47 -3.19
CA PRO A 286 7.59 -8.77 -2.89
C PRO A 286 9.12 -8.68 -2.80
N HIS A 287 9.67 -9.28 -1.73
CA HIS A 287 11.09 -9.50 -1.51
C HIS A 287 11.31 -10.92 -1.00
N ALA A 288 12.36 -11.57 -1.46
CA ALA A 288 12.77 -12.86 -0.93
C ALA A 288 13.04 -12.77 0.57
N ARG A 289 12.71 -13.84 1.31
CA ARG A 289 12.92 -13.92 2.75
C ARG A 289 14.33 -13.53 3.14
N GLU A 290 15.33 -14.06 2.44
CA GLU A 290 16.73 -13.80 2.70
C GLU A 290 17.11 -12.32 2.54
N GLY A 291 16.44 -11.61 1.61
CA GLY A 291 16.67 -10.17 1.42
C GLY A 291 16.06 -9.31 2.54
N LYS A 292 15.04 -9.82 3.22
CA LYS A 292 14.42 -9.14 4.35
C LYS A 292 15.08 -9.46 5.69
N GLU A 293 15.55 -10.70 5.86
CA GLU A 293 16.16 -11.21 7.10
C GLU A 293 17.68 -10.96 7.13
N THR A 294 18.12 -9.79 6.71
CA THR A 294 19.52 -9.34 6.72
C THR A 294 19.66 -8.01 7.46
N ALA A 295 20.88 -7.63 7.81
CA ALA A 295 21.15 -6.33 8.44
C ALA A 295 20.74 -5.15 7.55
N CYS A 296 20.82 -5.30 6.24
CA CYS A 296 20.38 -4.31 5.25
C CYS A 296 18.86 -4.22 5.12
N GLY A 297 18.16 -5.35 5.24
CA GLY A 297 16.69 -5.49 5.18
C GLY A 297 16.01 -4.75 4.01
N CYS A 298 15.46 -5.48 3.04
CA CYS A 298 14.70 -4.82 1.97
C CYS A 298 13.40 -4.21 2.51
N ALA A 299 13.10 -2.95 2.15
CA ALA A 299 11.84 -2.30 2.48
C ALA A 299 10.72 -2.75 1.53
N GLY A 300 9.59 -3.16 2.07
CA GLY A 300 8.38 -3.56 1.35
C GLY A 300 7.64 -4.70 2.03
N LEU A 301 6.31 -4.62 2.08
CA LEU A 301 5.43 -5.71 2.52
C LEU A 301 4.80 -6.38 1.31
N TYR A 302 4.56 -7.68 1.42
CA TYR A 302 3.80 -8.41 0.42
C TYR A 302 2.35 -8.56 0.87
N THR A 303 1.43 -7.88 0.19
CA THR A 303 0.00 -7.82 0.53
C THR A 303 -0.91 -8.34 -0.57
N ALA A 304 -0.43 -8.53 -1.82
CA ALA A 304 -1.26 -8.92 -2.97
C ALA A 304 -2.07 -10.21 -2.77
N HIS A 305 -1.59 -11.13 -1.91
CA HIS A 305 -2.25 -12.41 -1.59
C HIS A 305 -3.64 -12.25 -0.93
N ALA A 306 -3.89 -11.10 -0.29
CA ALA A 306 -5.13 -10.80 0.45
C ALA A 306 -5.45 -9.28 0.40
N ALA A 307 -5.09 -8.60 -0.69
CA ALA A 307 -5.10 -7.15 -0.74
C ALA A 307 -6.46 -6.55 -0.40
N ILE A 308 -7.49 -6.82 -1.20
CA ILE A 308 -8.83 -6.22 -0.98
C ILE A 308 -9.48 -6.72 0.32
N GLU A 309 -9.18 -7.95 0.73
CA GLU A 309 -9.67 -8.53 1.98
C GLU A 309 -9.11 -7.77 3.20
N LEU A 310 -7.84 -7.33 3.15
CA LEU A 310 -7.23 -6.50 4.20
C LEU A 310 -7.84 -5.10 4.26
N TYR A 311 -8.20 -4.51 3.12
CA TYR A 311 -8.95 -3.25 3.11
C TYR A 311 -10.35 -3.44 3.67
N ALA A 312 -11.04 -4.53 3.34
CA ALA A 312 -12.35 -4.84 3.91
C ALA A 312 -12.29 -4.93 5.45
N GLU A 313 -11.25 -5.55 6.02
CA GLU A 313 -11.03 -5.54 7.47
C GLU A 313 -10.83 -4.12 8.04
N ALA A 314 -10.03 -3.28 7.38
CA ALA A 314 -9.80 -1.92 7.83
C ALA A 314 -11.10 -1.10 7.85
N PHE A 315 -11.92 -1.22 6.80
CA PHE A 315 -13.21 -0.55 6.70
C PHE A 315 -14.26 -1.11 7.66
N GLU A 316 -14.26 -2.44 7.89
CA GLU A 316 -15.10 -3.08 8.91
C GLU A 316 -14.75 -2.57 10.32
N GLN A 317 -13.45 -2.50 10.67
CA GLN A 317 -12.98 -1.96 11.96
C GLN A 317 -13.41 -0.51 12.18
N ALA A 318 -13.49 0.28 11.11
CA ALA A 318 -13.98 1.65 11.15
C ALA A 318 -15.52 1.75 11.16
N GLY A 319 -16.25 0.65 10.95
CA GLY A 319 -17.70 0.64 10.78
C GLY A 319 -18.16 1.37 9.52
N LYS A 320 -17.38 1.27 8.41
CA LYS A 320 -17.54 2.05 7.17
C LYS A 320 -17.39 1.19 5.91
N LEU A 321 -17.85 -0.07 5.96
CA LEU A 321 -17.81 -0.98 4.81
C LEU A 321 -18.52 -0.40 3.56
N GLU A 322 -19.53 0.41 3.75
CA GLU A 322 -20.29 1.07 2.70
C GLU A 322 -19.44 2.00 1.80
N ASN A 323 -18.30 2.50 2.31
CA ASN A 323 -17.39 3.38 1.57
C ASN A 323 -16.28 2.62 0.83
N LEU A 324 -16.13 1.30 1.04
CA LEU A 324 -15.06 0.50 0.46
C LEU A 324 -15.10 0.51 -1.07
N GLU A 325 -16.27 0.33 -1.68
CA GLU A 325 -16.40 0.29 -3.14
C GLU A 325 -15.95 1.61 -3.79
N ALA A 326 -16.35 2.76 -3.25
CA ALA A 326 -15.94 4.06 -3.77
C ALA A 326 -14.42 4.24 -3.67
N PHE A 327 -13.84 3.93 -2.51
CA PHE A 327 -12.40 4.03 -2.25
C PHE A 327 -11.57 3.11 -3.15
N ALA A 328 -12.01 1.86 -3.37
CA ALA A 328 -11.25 0.85 -4.09
C ALA A 328 -11.48 0.88 -5.60
N SER A 329 -12.69 1.31 -6.05
CA SER A 329 -13.12 1.07 -7.43
C SER A 329 -13.57 2.33 -8.18
N PHE A 330 -13.81 3.47 -7.51
CA PHE A 330 -14.35 4.67 -8.16
C PHE A 330 -13.40 5.86 -8.10
N ASN A 331 -12.85 6.19 -6.94
CA ASN A 331 -12.06 7.41 -6.75
C ASN A 331 -10.80 7.43 -7.64
N GLY A 332 -10.11 6.30 -7.75
CA GLY A 332 -8.91 6.19 -8.57
C GLY A 332 -9.19 6.36 -10.07
N PRO A 333 -10.09 5.55 -10.70
CA PRO A 333 -10.41 5.77 -12.12
C PRO A 333 -10.87 7.18 -12.41
N ASP A 334 -11.71 7.78 -11.56
CA ASP A 334 -12.18 9.15 -11.75
C ASP A 334 -11.02 10.16 -11.73
N PHE A 335 -10.07 10.01 -10.78
CA PHE A 335 -8.86 10.85 -10.75
C PHE A 335 -8.00 10.69 -12.00
N TYR A 336 -7.77 9.44 -12.46
CA TYR A 336 -6.98 9.17 -13.67
C TYR A 336 -7.74 9.41 -14.97
N ARG A 337 -9.03 9.78 -14.90
CA ARG A 337 -9.92 9.98 -16.04
C ARG A 337 -10.06 8.73 -16.90
N LEU A 338 -10.12 7.58 -16.24
CA LEU A 338 -10.36 6.27 -16.86
C LEU A 338 -11.81 5.81 -16.59
N PRO A 339 -12.40 5.01 -17.50
CA PRO A 339 -13.70 4.42 -17.22
C PRO A 339 -13.63 3.52 -15.99
N ARG A 340 -14.67 3.54 -15.16
CA ARG A 340 -14.83 2.59 -14.06
C ARG A 340 -15.01 1.18 -14.61
N ASN A 341 -14.50 0.18 -13.90
CA ASN A 341 -14.67 -1.21 -14.29
C ASN A 341 -16.14 -1.64 -14.25
N THR A 342 -16.50 -2.61 -15.08
CA THR A 342 -17.86 -3.20 -15.13
C THR A 342 -17.92 -4.57 -14.46
N GLY A 343 -16.77 -5.26 -14.34
CA GLY A 343 -16.66 -6.54 -13.64
C GLY A 343 -16.90 -6.36 -12.13
N ARG A 344 -17.30 -7.42 -11.48
CA ARG A 344 -17.57 -7.43 -10.04
C ARG A 344 -16.75 -8.50 -9.34
N ILE A 345 -16.50 -8.30 -8.05
CA ILE A 345 -15.94 -9.30 -7.14
C ILE A 345 -16.82 -9.42 -5.90
N VAL A 346 -16.83 -10.61 -5.32
CA VAL A 346 -17.57 -10.88 -4.09
C VAL A 346 -16.58 -11.23 -2.99
N LEU A 347 -16.68 -10.53 -1.86
CA LEU A 347 -15.98 -10.85 -0.63
C LEU A 347 -16.98 -11.45 0.36
N GLU A 348 -16.59 -12.52 1.03
CA GLU A 348 -17.36 -13.16 2.09
C GLU A 348 -16.64 -12.97 3.42
N ARG A 349 -17.38 -12.59 4.47
CA ARG A 349 -16.82 -12.54 5.83
C ARG A 349 -16.61 -13.94 6.36
N LYS A 350 -15.51 -14.53 5.94
CA LYS A 350 -15.08 -15.88 6.28
C LYS A 350 -13.58 -15.87 6.56
N SER A 351 -13.24 -16.16 7.80
CA SER A 351 -11.83 -16.17 8.22
C SER A 351 -11.08 -17.36 7.62
N TRP A 352 -9.85 -17.12 7.22
CA TRP A 352 -8.90 -18.12 6.76
C TRP A 352 -7.50 -17.85 7.30
N THR A 353 -6.64 -18.86 7.33
CA THR A 353 -5.26 -18.73 7.80
C THR A 353 -4.34 -18.47 6.60
N VAL A 354 -3.58 -17.37 6.69
CA VAL A 354 -2.57 -17.02 5.69
C VAL A 354 -1.41 -18.02 5.76
N PRO A 355 -0.96 -18.62 4.64
CA PRO A 355 0.23 -19.46 4.61
C PRO A 355 1.45 -18.73 5.20
N GLY A 356 2.36 -19.46 5.81
CA GLY A 356 3.59 -18.90 6.37
C GLY A 356 4.51 -18.25 5.32
N SER A 357 4.39 -18.66 4.06
CA SER A 357 5.08 -18.09 2.91
C SER A 357 4.46 -18.56 1.60
N TYR A 358 4.76 -17.83 0.51
CA TYR A 358 4.49 -18.25 -0.87
C TYR A 358 5.81 -18.43 -1.63
N PRO A 359 5.84 -19.27 -2.67
CA PRO A 359 7.00 -19.39 -3.56
C PRO A 359 7.36 -18.06 -4.21
N LEU A 360 8.66 -17.77 -4.38
CA LEU A 360 9.17 -16.58 -5.04
C LEU A 360 10.50 -16.85 -5.72
N ALA A 361 10.50 -17.16 -7.04
CA ALA A 361 11.71 -17.28 -7.85
C ALA A 361 12.82 -18.17 -7.22
N GLY A 362 12.49 -19.40 -6.82
CA GLY A 362 13.43 -20.31 -6.17
C GLY A 362 13.66 -20.06 -4.66
N SER A 363 13.04 -19.01 -4.10
CA SER A 363 13.01 -18.66 -2.68
C SER A 363 11.56 -18.61 -2.18
N ALA A 364 11.29 -17.83 -1.13
CA ALA A 364 9.97 -17.61 -0.57
C ALA A 364 9.75 -16.13 -0.22
N VAL A 365 8.51 -15.65 -0.40
CA VAL A 365 8.05 -14.40 0.17
C VAL A 365 7.20 -14.67 1.40
N VAL A 366 7.44 -13.94 2.48
CA VAL A 366 6.62 -13.98 3.70
C VAL A 366 5.56 -12.87 3.56
N PRO A 367 4.27 -13.25 3.47
CA PRO A 367 3.20 -12.27 3.29
C PRO A 367 2.86 -11.54 4.60
N MET A 368 2.18 -10.41 4.49
CA MET A 368 1.53 -9.79 5.63
C MET A 368 0.60 -10.81 6.32
N ARG A 369 0.65 -10.88 7.66
CA ARG A 369 -0.09 -11.87 8.47
C ARG A 369 0.27 -13.33 8.21
N ALA A 370 1.48 -13.64 7.79
CA ALA A 370 1.95 -15.02 7.65
C ALA A 370 1.65 -15.86 8.90
N GLY A 371 0.97 -17.00 8.76
CA GLY A 371 0.51 -17.87 9.85
C GLY A 371 -0.65 -17.31 10.68
N GLY A 372 -1.08 -16.07 10.45
CA GLY A 372 -2.22 -15.44 11.11
C GLY A 372 -3.51 -15.53 10.28
N ALA A 373 -4.58 -14.91 10.79
CA ALA A 373 -5.88 -14.94 10.13
C ALA A 373 -6.17 -13.64 9.36
N VAL A 374 -6.92 -13.77 8.25
CA VAL A 374 -7.63 -12.70 7.56
C VAL A 374 -9.13 -13.02 7.62
N GLY A 375 -9.96 -12.05 8.02
CA GLY A 375 -11.38 -12.24 8.35
C GLY A 375 -12.29 -12.27 7.12
N TRP A 376 -11.82 -11.81 5.97
CA TRP A 376 -12.53 -11.78 4.70
C TRP A 376 -11.84 -12.69 3.69
N SER A 377 -12.59 -13.28 2.79
CA SER A 377 -12.09 -14.07 1.67
C SER A 377 -12.73 -13.65 0.37
N LEU A 378 -11.93 -13.58 -0.69
CA LEU A 378 -12.43 -13.47 -2.05
C LEU A 378 -13.18 -14.77 -2.39
N VAL A 379 -14.41 -14.62 -2.87
CA VAL A 379 -15.18 -15.75 -3.39
C VAL A 379 -14.81 -15.93 -4.85
N ASP A 380 -14.38 -17.13 -5.22
CA ASP A 380 -14.23 -17.46 -6.64
C ASP A 380 -15.61 -17.37 -7.30
N THR A 381 -15.81 -16.30 -8.06
CA THR A 381 -16.92 -16.24 -8.99
C THR A 381 -16.46 -17.03 -10.22
N ASP A 382 -17.00 -18.23 -10.40
CA ASP A 382 -16.91 -18.92 -11.69
C ASP A 382 -17.47 -17.97 -12.76
N VAL A 383 -16.59 -17.33 -13.52
CA VAL A 383 -16.93 -16.53 -14.70
C VAL A 383 -16.82 -17.39 -15.94
#